data_299198df67543d6abddf10933545d874
#
_entry.id   299198df67543d6abddf10933545d874
#
_cell.length_a   1.000
_cell.length_b   1.000
_cell.length_c   1.000
_cell.angle_alpha   90.00
_cell.angle_beta   90.00
_cell.angle_gamma   90.00
#
_symmetry.space_group_name_H-M   'P 1'
#
loop_
_entity.id
_entity.type
_entity.pdbx_description
1 polymer ?
#
loop_
_entity_poly.entity_id
_entity_poly.type
_entity_poly.pdbx_seq_one_letter_code
_entity_poly.pdbx_strand_id
1 'polypeptide(L)'
;DVGALALLHALADSGEVNILATISSNKCATAVPCIDVINTYFGRPDIPIGAVRGEAADRTTWHSGLRWTDELPMKYPHRILTTADSEDALKLYRRALAQQSDQSVTIVTVGFFSNLQNLLLSEPDEISPLSGKELIKKKVKQLVSMAGSFPEGREFNIYVDVKASQFVIREWPTPILFSGFEIGSQIFTGKKL
;
A
#
# COMPACT_ATOMS: atom_id res chain seq x y z
N ASP A 1 1.58 9.72 -2.31
CA ASP A 1 1.97 8.33 -2.62
C ASP A 1 3.30 8.27 -3.38
N VAL A 2 3.50 9.06 -4.46
CA VAL A 2 4.75 9.05 -5.26
C VAL A 2 5.96 9.41 -4.41
N GLY A 3 5.87 10.47 -3.60
CA GLY A 3 6.96 10.86 -2.70
C GLY A 3 7.31 9.77 -1.68
N ALA A 4 6.31 9.05 -1.16
CA ALA A 4 6.53 7.92 -0.26
C ALA A 4 7.25 6.76 -0.96
N LEU A 5 6.86 6.43 -2.20
CA LEU A 5 7.55 5.41 -3.01
C LEU A 5 8.99 5.83 -3.32
N ALA A 6 9.21 7.08 -3.73
CA ALA A 6 10.55 7.58 -4.01
C ALA A 6 11.46 7.52 -2.78
N LEU A 7 10.94 7.90 -1.60
CA LEU A 7 11.67 7.78 -0.34
C LEU A 7 11.98 6.31 0.00
N LEU A 8 11.01 5.41 -0.19
CA LEU A 8 11.20 3.98 0.04
C LEU A 8 12.32 3.40 -0.84
N HIS A 9 12.37 3.78 -2.11
CA HIS A 9 13.44 3.37 -3.02
C HIS A 9 14.81 3.95 -2.61
N ALA A 10 14.84 5.22 -2.18
CA ALA A 10 16.07 5.84 -1.67
C ALA A 10 16.61 5.13 -0.42
N LEU A 11 15.74 4.75 0.52
CA LEU A 11 16.12 3.96 1.68
C LEU A 11 16.59 2.54 1.30
N ALA A 12 16.04 1.98 0.23
CA ALA A 12 16.52 0.70 -0.30
C ALA A 12 17.89 0.84 -0.97
N ASP A 13 18.19 1.98 -1.61
CA ASP A 13 19.54 2.25 -2.18
C ASP A 13 20.59 2.39 -1.08
N SER A 14 20.23 2.96 0.07
CA SER A 14 21.15 3.04 1.23
C SER A 14 21.24 1.74 2.04
N GLY A 15 20.48 0.71 1.67
CA GLY A 15 20.48 -0.59 2.36
C GLY A 15 19.72 -0.60 3.69
N GLU A 16 18.94 0.44 3.98
CA GLU A 16 18.15 0.56 5.22
C GLU A 16 16.86 -0.28 5.19
N VAL A 17 16.32 -0.54 4.00
CA VAL A 17 15.11 -1.34 3.80
C VAL A 17 15.24 -2.33 2.64
N ASN A 18 14.49 -3.43 2.73
CA ASN A 18 14.26 -4.33 1.61
C ASN A 18 12.78 -4.26 1.24
N ILE A 19 12.47 -3.85 0.02
CA ILE A 19 11.09 -3.71 -0.47
C ILE A 19 10.58 -5.09 -0.88
N LEU A 20 9.68 -5.65 -0.09
CA LEU A 20 9.13 -6.99 -0.34
C LEU A 20 8.02 -6.99 -1.40
N ALA A 21 7.22 -5.94 -1.43
CA ALA A 21 6.12 -5.75 -2.38
C ALA A 21 5.62 -4.30 -2.37
N THR A 22 4.98 -3.87 -3.44
CA THR A 22 4.17 -2.66 -3.51
C THR A 22 2.73 -3.02 -3.86
N ILE A 23 1.75 -2.47 -3.13
CA ILE A 23 0.37 -2.95 -3.23
C ILE A 23 -0.60 -1.78 -3.34
N SER A 24 -1.44 -1.81 -4.39
CA SER A 24 -2.51 -0.82 -4.56
C SER A 24 -3.73 -1.16 -3.71
N SER A 25 -4.19 -0.19 -2.93
CA SER A 25 -5.48 -0.25 -2.22
C SER A 25 -6.64 0.35 -3.02
N ASN A 26 -6.39 0.76 -4.27
CA ASN A 26 -7.35 1.40 -5.15
C ASN A 26 -7.55 0.55 -6.41
N LYS A 27 -8.80 0.42 -6.87
CA LYS A 27 -9.17 -0.34 -8.08
C LYS A 27 -9.00 0.46 -9.38
N CYS A 28 -8.60 1.73 -9.31
CA CYS A 28 -8.36 2.56 -10.49
C CYS A 28 -7.45 1.83 -11.49
N ALA A 29 -7.87 1.77 -12.74
CA ALA A 29 -7.22 0.94 -13.77
C ALA A 29 -5.73 1.27 -13.99
N THR A 30 -5.32 2.50 -13.75
CA THR A 30 -3.95 2.99 -13.95
C THR A 30 -3.08 3.00 -12.68
N ALA A 31 -3.62 2.57 -11.54
CA ALA A 31 -2.88 2.61 -10.26
C ALA A 31 -1.65 1.69 -10.28
N VAL A 32 -1.83 0.43 -10.66
CA VAL A 32 -0.71 -0.54 -10.74
C VAL A 32 0.26 -0.23 -11.87
N PRO A 33 -0.17 0.08 -13.11
CA PRO A 33 0.75 0.55 -14.15
C PRO A 33 1.63 1.71 -13.69
N CYS A 34 1.07 2.66 -12.95
CA CYS A 34 1.82 3.78 -12.39
C CYS A 34 2.86 3.35 -11.35
N ILE A 35 2.52 2.40 -10.46
CA ILE A 35 3.47 1.82 -9.51
C ILE A 35 4.60 1.08 -10.25
N ASP A 36 4.27 0.32 -11.30
CA ASP A 36 5.26 -0.42 -12.11
C ASP A 36 6.23 0.52 -12.82
N VAL A 37 5.73 1.66 -13.37
CA VAL A 37 6.58 2.74 -13.89
C VAL A 37 7.56 3.24 -12.82
N ILE A 38 7.07 3.51 -11.59
CA ILE A 38 7.91 4.04 -10.52
C ILE A 38 8.97 3.01 -10.11
N ASN A 39 8.60 1.75 -9.87
CA ASN A 39 9.54 0.69 -9.53
C ASN A 39 10.60 0.51 -10.63
N THR A 40 10.19 0.55 -11.89
CA THR A 40 11.08 0.45 -13.06
C THR A 40 12.04 1.63 -13.14
N TYR A 41 11.55 2.86 -12.92
CA TYR A 41 12.38 4.08 -12.91
C TYR A 41 13.50 4.00 -11.86
N PHE A 42 13.22 3.44 -10.69
CA PHE A 42 14.22 3.24 -9.64
C PHE A 42 15.05 1.95 -9.80
N GLY A 43 15.01 1.30 -10.98
CA GLY A 43 15.81 0.12 -11.28
C GLY A 43 15.36 -1.17 -10.57
N ARG A 44 14.12 -1.24 -10.09
CA ARG A 44 13.55 -2.39 -9.38
C ARG A 44 12.25 -2.91 -10.02
N PRO A 45 12.26 -3.25 -11.34
CA PRO A 45 11.06 -3.70 -12.03
C PRO A 45 10.51 -5.04 -11.50
N ASP A 46 11.31 -5.78 -10.75
CA ASP A 46 10.94 -7.13 -10.27
C ASP A 46 10.29 -7.13 -8.89
N ILE A 47 10.11 -5.96 -8.26
CA ILE A 47 9.31 -5.87 -7.03
C ILE A 47 7.89 -6.34 -7.35
N PRO A 48 7.36 -7.35 -6.63
CA PRO A 48 6.00 -7.83 -6.83
C PRO A 48 4.99 -6.71 -6.60
N ILE A 49 3.99 -6.62 -7.50
CA ILE A 49 2.92 -5.62 -7.40
C ILE A 49 1.57 -6.32 -7.34
N GLY A 50 0.79 -5.99 -6.33
CA GLY A 50 -0.57 -6.49 -6.16
C GLY A 50 -1.61 -5.39 -6.11
N ALA A 51 -2.87 -5.76 -6.33
CA ALA A 51 -4.00 -4.86 -6.16
C ALA A 51 -5.16 -5.53 -5.44
N VAL A 52 -5.93 -4.69 -4.74
CA VAL A 52 -7.14 -5.12 -4.06
C VAL A 52 -8.13 -5.77 -5.02
N ARG A 53 -8.81 -6.82 -4.54
CA ARG A 53 -9.92 -7.50 -5.22
C ARG A 53 -11.21 -7.35 -4.42
N GLY A 54 -12.33 -7.62 -5.08
CA GLY A 54 -13.64 -7.57 -4.44
C GLY A 54 -14.15 -6.15 -4.17
N GLU A 55 -14.82 -5.97 -3.04
CA GLU A 55 -15.36 -4.66 -2.62
C GLU A 55 -14.22 -3.80 -2.06
N ALA A 56 -13.94 -2.71 -2.74
CA ALA A 56 -12.89 -1.76 -2.36
C ALA A 56 -13.09 -0.42 -3.08
N ALA A 57 -12.41 0.61 -2.61
CA ALA A 57 -12.47 1.93 -3.23
C ALA A 57 -11.97 1.89 -4.68
N ASP A 58 -12.76 2.52 -5.56
CA ASP A 58 -12.39 2.85 -6.93
C ASP A 58 -12.47 4.37 -7.04
N ARG A 59 -11.38 5.03 -6.70
CA ARG A 59 -11.31 6.49 -6.64
C ARG A 59 -10.32 7.01 -7.64
N THR A 60 -10.83 7.79 -8.56
CA THR A 60 -10.03 8.61 -9.46
C THR A 60 -9.79 9.98 -8.84
N THR A 61 -8.76 10.67 -9.30
CA THR A 61 -8.46 12.03 -8.82
C THR A 61 -9.58 13.02 -9.15
N TRP A 62 -9.65 14.11 -8.37
CA TRP A 62 -10.70 15.13 -8.39
C TRP A 62 -10.69 16.05 -9.63
N HIS A 63 -9.68 15.93 -10.50
CA HIS A 63 -9.49 16.83 -11.62
C HIS A 63 -10.10 16.28 -12.91
N SER A 64 -10.82 17.15 -13.63
CA SER A 64 -11.21 16.89 -15.01
C SER A 64 -9.99 17.00 -15.91
N GLY A 65 -9.73 16.00 -16.76
CA GLY A 65 -8.62 15.96 -17.69
C GLY A 65 -7.70 14.76 -17.49
N LEU A 66 -6.60 14.76 -18.24
CA LEU A 66 -5.61 13.69 -18.17
C LEU A 66 -4.90 13.75 -16.82
N ARG A 67 -4.93 12.63 -16.10
CA ARG A 67 -4.35 12.52 -14.77
C ARG A 67 -2.88 12.10 -14.89
N TRP A 68 -2.04 12.51 -13.94
CA TRP A 68 -0.65 12.07 -13.90
C TRP A 68 -0.53 10.52 -13.82
N THR A 69 -1.50 9.84 -13.17
CA THR A 69 -1.57 8.38 -13.13
C THR A 69 -1.90 7.74 -14.48
N ASP A 70 -2.52 8.47 -15.40
CA ASP A 70 -2.74 8.04 -16.78
C ASP A 70 -1.53 8.39 -17.65
N GLU A 71 -0.94 9.57 -17.44
CA GLU A 71 0.20 10.04 -18.25
C GLU A 71 1.48 9.22 -18.04
N LEU A 72 1.77 8.80 -16.80
CA LEU A 72 3.01 8.07 -16.52
C LEU A 72 3.08 6.75 -17.31
N PRO A 73 2.07 5.87 -17.28
CA PRO A 73 2.09 4.64 -18.09
C PRO A 73 2.11 4.90 -19.59
N MET A 74 1.54 6.03 -20.08
CA MET A 74 1.59 6.36 -21.49
C MET A 74 2.99 6.78 -21.98
N LYS A 75 3.83 7.30 -21.07
CA LYS A 75 5.13 7.92 -21.43
C LYS A 75 6.33 7.06 -21.04
N TYR A 76 6.19 6.17 -20.08
CA TYR A 76 7.30 5.44 -19.48
C TYR A 76 7.11 3.92 -19.54
N PRO A 77 8.19 3.14 -19.61
CA PRO A 77 8.11 1.70 -19.70
C PRO A 77 7.52 1.09 -18.41
N HIS A 78 6.66 0.12 -18.60
CA HIS A 78 6.03 -0.70 -17.55
C HIS A 78 5.60 -2.04 -18.16
N ARG A 79 5.33 -3.04 -17.31
CA ARG A 79 4.98 -4.40 -17.75
C ARG A 79 3.51 -4.74 -17.52
N ILE A 80 2.92 -4.18 -16.46
CA ILE A 80 1.52 -4.46 -16.09
C ILE A 80 0.64 -3.39 -16.74
N LEU A 81 -0.26 -3.80 -17.63
CA LEU A 81 -1.04 -2.88 -18.47
C LEU A 81 -2.23 -2.27 -17.72
N THR A 82 -2.86 -3.03 -16.83
CA THR A 82 -3.97 -2.52 -16.02
C THR A 82 -3.87 -3.03 -14.59
N THR A 83 -4.53 -2.36 -13.66
CA THR A 83 -4.63 -2.83 -12.27
C THR A 83 -5.27 -4.23 -12.17
N ALA A 84 -6.16 -4.58 -13.10
CA ALA A 84 -6.79 -5.90 -13.14
C ALA A 84 -5.80 -7.02 -13.51
N ASP A 85 -4.74 -6.72 -14.26
CA ASP A 85 -3.71 -7.68 -14.69
C ASP A 85 -2.69 -7.99 -13.59
N SER A 86 -2.68 -7.25 -12.50
CA SER A 86 -1.77 -7.46 -11.38
C SER A 86 -2.16 -8.68 -10.54
N GLU A 87 -1.28 -9.08 -9.65
CA GLU A 87 -1.58 -10.13 -8.68
C GLU A 87 -2.64 -9.69 -7.66
N ASP A 88 -3.36 -10.65 -7.10
CA ASP A 88 -4.26 -10.41 -5.95
C ASP A 88 -3.45 -9.96 -4.74
N ALA A 89 -3.81 -8.79 -4.19
CA ALA A 89 -3.15 -8.21 -3.03
C ALA A 89 -3.14 -9.15 -1.81
N LEU A 90 -4.23 -9.88 -1.58
CA LEU A 90 -4.31 -10.82 -0.45
C LEU A 90 -3.28 -11.94 -0.57
N LYS A 91 -3.19 -12.56 -1.75
CA LYS A 91 -2.21 -13.63 -2.00
C LYS A 91 -0.78 -13.11 -1.89
N LEU A 92 -0.53 -11.92 -2.44
CA LEU A 92 0.79 -11.29 -2.36
C LEU A 92 1.18 -10.96 -0.91
N TYR A 93 0.28 -10.38 -0.11
CA TYR A 93 0.53 -10.13 1.32
C TYR A 93 0.87 -11.42 2.06
N ARG A 94 0.04 -12.46 1.90
CA ARG A 94 0.25 -13.73 2.59
C ARG A 94 1.58 -14.36 2.21
N ARG A 95 1.93 -14.39 0.92
CA ARG A 95 3.20 -14.93 0.44
C ARG A 95 4.40 -14.11 0.93
N ALA A 96 4.34 -12.79 0.81
CA ALA A 96 5.41 -11.91 1.27
C ALA A 96 5.67 -12.10 2.78
N LEU A 97 4.62 -12.14 3.60
CA LEU A 97 4.74 -12.33 5.05
C LEU A 97 5.25 -13.73 5.41
N ALA A 98 4.71 -14.79 4.79
CA ALA A 98 5.08 -16.17 5.12
C ALA A 98 6.58 -16.44 4.96
N GLN A 99 7.22 -15.79 4.00
CA GLN A 99 8.64 -15.95 3.67
C GLN A 99 9.60 -15.21 4.60
N GLN A 100 9.11 -14.31 5.45
CA GLN A 100 9.98 -13.51 6.31
C GLN A 100 10.19 -14.12 7.69
N SER A 101 11.23 -13.64 8.37
CA SER A 101 11.46 -13.94 9.78
C SER A 101 10.35 -13.35 10.66
N ASP A 102 10.16 -13.88 11.86
CA ASP A 102 9.15 -13.39 12.77
C ASP A 102 9.47 -11.95 13.22
N GLN A 103 8.43 -11.11 13.32
CA GLN A 103 8.53 -9.70 13.76
C GLN A 103 9.53 -8.85 12.94
N SER A 104 9.75 -9.19 11.66
CA SER A 104 10.71 -8.48 10.80
C SER A 104 10.09 -7.53 9.80
N VAL A 105 8.77 -7.62 9.56
CA VAL A 105 8.10 -6.84 8.53
C VAL A 105 7.44 -5.60 9.12
N THR A 106 7.68 -4.45 8.50
CA THR A 106 6.88 -3.23 8.70
C THR A 106 5.96 -3.07 7.48
N ILE A 107 4.66 -2.98 7.73
CA ILE A 107 3.70 -2.60 6.69
C ILE A 107 3.53 -1.08 6.74
N VAL A 108 3.65 -0.42 5.59
CA VAL A 108 3.41 1.03 5.46
C VAL A 108 2.20 1.23 4.57
N THR A 109 1.21 2.00 5.02
CA THR A 109 0.04 2.36 4.22
C THR A 109 -0.08 3.87 4.03
N VAL A 110 -0.37 4.26 2.79
CA VAL A 110 -0.64 5.65 2.39
C VAL A 110 -1.98 5.75 1.64
N GLY A 111 -2.86 4.80 1.88
CA GLY A 111 -4.17 4.68 1.21
C GLY A 111 -5.20 3.94 2.08
N PHE A 112 -6.15 3.27 1.42
CA PHE A 112 -7.31 2.64 2.06
C PHE A 112 -6.97 1.33 2.76
N PHE A 113 -7.84 0.92 3.70
CA PHE A 113 -7.61 -0.22 4.59
C PHE A 113 -8.21 -1.55 4.12
N SER A 114 -8.94 -1.59 3.00
CA SER A 114 -9.60 -2.80 2.49
C SER A 114 -8.64 -3.99 2.31
N ASN A 115 -7.41 -3.77 1.83
CA ASN A 115 -6.41 -4.84 1.73
C ASN A 115 -6.05 -5.44 3.10
N LEU A 116 -5.89 -4.59 4.12
CA LEU A 116 -5.56 -5.05 5.47
C LEU A 116 -6.73 -5.75 6.13
N GLN A 117 -7.97 -5.30 5.87
CA GLN A 117 -9.17 -6.02 6.31
C GLN A 117 -9.23 -7.40 5.68
N ASN A 118 -9.04 -7.52 4.36
CA ASN A 118 -9.04 -8.80 3.67
C ASN A 118 -7.95 -9.73 4.22
N LEU A 119 -6.76 -9.20 4.51
CA LEU A 119 -5.68 -9.97 5.11
C LEU A 119 -6.05 -10.46 6.52
N LEU A 120 -6.61 -9.60 7.37
CA LEU A 120 -7.04 -9.97 8.73
C LEU A 120 -8.12 -11.06 8.74
N LEU A 121 -9.02 -11.03 7.76
CA LEU A 121 -10.13 -11.98 7.63
C LEU A 121 -9.75 -13.27 6.90
N SER A 122 -8.55 -13.34 6.32
CA SER A 122 -8.16 -14.50 5.53
C SER A 122 -7.94 -15.74 6.38
N GLU A 123 -8.45 -16.86 5.88
CA GLU A 123 -8.28 -18.17 6.48
C GLU A 123 -6.95 -18.82 6.07
N PRO A 124 -6.51 -19.90 6.76
CA PRO A 124 -5.41 -20.73 6.30
C PRO A 124 -5.59 -21.20 4.85
N ASP A 125 -4.49 -21.24 4.09
CA ASP A 125 -4.47 -21.64 2.69
C ASP A 125 -3.16 -22.37 2.32
N GLU A 126 -2.97 -22.63 1.02
CA GLU A 126 -1.76 -23.26 0.50
C GLU A 126 -0.47 -22.44 0.70
N ILE A 127 -0.59 -21.14 0.93
CA ILE A 127 0.55 -20.24 1.18
C ILE A 127 1.00 -20.33 2.63
N SER A 128 0.06 -20.43 3.56
CA SER A 128 0.35 -20.48 4.99
C SER A 128 -0.76 -21.20 5.78
N PRO A 129 -0.39 -22.11 6.71
CA PRO A 129 -1.34 -22.75 7.60
C PRO A 129 -1.89 -21.80 8.69
N LEU A 130 -1.42 -20.56 8.75
CA LEU A 130 -1.88 -19.54 9.69
C LEU A 130 -3.01 -18.73 9.05
N SER A 131 -4.02 -18.39 9.84
CA SER A 131 -4.98 -17.34 9.47
C SER A 131 -4.24 -16.00 9.25
N GLY A 132 -4.85 -15.06 8.52
CA GLY A 132 -4.22 -13.78 8.28
C GLY A 132 -3.87 -13.02 9.56
N LYS A 133 -4.77 -13.06 10.57
CA LYS A 133 -4.52 -12.43 11.87
C LYS A 133 -3.32 -13.04 12.61
N GLU A 134 -3.19 -14.37 12.59
CA GLU A 134 -2.05 -15.08 13.17
C GLU A 134 -0.76 -14.80 12.40
N LEU A 135 -0.82 -14.76 11.07
CA LEU A 135 0.30 -14.46 10.21
C LEU A 135 0.83 -13.03 10.45
N ILE A 136 -0.07 -12.04 10.54
CA ILE A 136 0.27 -10.66 10.93
C ILE A 136 0.94 -10.66 12.30
N LYS A 137 0.28 -11.25 13.31
CA LYS A 137 0.80 -11.28 14.68
C LYS A 137 2.20 -11.89 14.74
N LYS A 138 2.49 -12.89 13.93
CA LYS A 138 3.77 -13.58 13.90
C LYS A 138 4.85 -12.79 13.15
N LYS A 139 4.52 -12.22 11.99
CA LYS A 139 5.50 -11.69 11.02
C LYS A 139 5.67 -10.18 11.06
N VAL A 140 4.59 -9.45 11.40
CA VAL A 140 4.58 -8.00 11.33
C VAL A 140 5.03 -7.39 12.66
N LYS A 141 6.09 -6.60 12.61
CA LYS A 141 6.61 -5.83 13.74
C LYS A 141 5.65 -4.68 14.09
N GLN A 142 5.21 -3.95 13.07
CA GLN A 142 4.32 -2.80 13.22
C GLN A 142 3.63 -2.44 11.90
N LEU A 143 2.52 -1.74 12.01
CA LEU A 143 1.86 -1.02 10.94
C LEU A 143 2.16 0.47 11.07
N VAL A 144 2.67 1.11 10.02
CA VAL A 144 2.80 2.57 9.95
C VAL A 144 1.78 3.08 8.93
N SER A 145 0.88 3.96 9.33
CA SER A 145 -0.23 4.36 8.49
C SER A 145 -0.37 5.88 8.39
N MET A 146 -0.31 6.40 7.16
CA MET A 146 -0.79 7.75 6.87
C MET A 146 -2.31 7.73 6.91
N ALA A 147 -2.87 8.06 8.05
CA ALA A 147 -4.30 8.00 8.29
C ALA A 147 -4.70 8.83 9.52
N GLY A 148 -5.90 9.37 9.47
CA GLY A 148 -6.45 10.19 10.55
C GLY A 148 -6.00 11.64 10.52
N SER A 149 -6.62 12.44 11.38
CA SER A 149 -6.27 13.84 11.66
C SER A 149 -6.39 14.04 13.16
N PHE A 150 -5.34 14.56 13.80
CA PHE A 150 -5.23 14.62 15.25
C PHE A 150 -5.06 16.05 15.75
N PRO A 151 -5.71 16.43 16.89
CA PRO A 151 -6.52 15.59 17.80
C PRO A 151 -7.91 15.27 17.28
N GLU A 152 -8.40 15.96 16.25
CA GLU A 152 -9.71 15.80 15.63
C GLU A 152 -9.67 16.13 14.15
N GLY A 153 -10.65 15.66 13.38
CA GLY A 153 -10.79 15.96 11.96
C GLY A 153 -11.29 14.77 11.14
N ARG A 154 -11.45 15.02 9.85
CA ARG A 154 -11.90 14.03 8.87
C ARG A 154 -10.82 13.82 7.83
N GLU A 155 -10.16 12.66 7.87
CA GLU A 155 -9.07 12.34 6.97
C GLU A 155 -9.54 11.36 5.88
N PHE A 156 -9.05 11.57 4.66
CA PHE A 156 -9.55 10.92 3.44
C PHE A 156 -9.42 9.40 3.45
N ASN A 157 -8.28 8.85 3.83
CA ASN A 157 -8.05 7.41 3.81
C ASN A 157 -9.00 6.66 4.77
N ILE A 158 -9.34 7.31 5.90
CA ILE A 158 -10.30 6.78 6.86
C ILE A 158 -11.73 6.87 6.34
N TYR A 159 -12.16 8.07 5.90
CA TYR A 159 -13.59 8.25 5.63
C TYR A 159 -14.07 7.65 4.31
N VAL A 160 -13.17 7.43 3.35
CA VAL A 160 -13.55 6.77 2.09
C VAL A 160 -13.82 5.28 2.29
N ASP A 161 -13.14 4.66 3.23
CA ASP A 161 -13.25 3.23 3.56
C ASP A 161 -13.49 3.02 5.06
N VAL A 162 -14.57 3.64 5.58
CA VAL A 162 -14.87 3.69 7.01
C VAL A 162 -14.98 2.31 7.63
N LYS A 163 -15.65 1.36 6.96
CA LYS A 163 -15.86 0.00 7.50
C LYS A 163 -14.55 -0.75 7.68
N ALA A 164 -13.71 -0.75 6.64
CA ALA A 164 -12.41 -1.40 6.70
C ALA A 164 -11.49 -0.69 7.70
N SER A 165 -11.50 0.64 7.73
CA SER A 165 -10.70 1.42 8.68
C SER A 165 -11.06 1.10 10.13
N GLN A 166 -12.35 1.12 10.49
CA GLN A 166 -12.81 0.77 11.84
C GLN A 166 -12.44 -0.67 12.21
N PHE A 167 -12.62 -1.61 11.28
CA PHE A 167 -12.31 -3.01 11.52
C PHE A 167 -10.81 -3.21 11.75
N VAL A 168 -9.96 -2.69 10.85
CA VAL A 168 -8.50 -2.83 10.96
C VAL A 168 -7.97 -2.19 12.24
N ILE A 169 -8.37 -0.96 12.56
CA ILE A 169 -7.90 -0.27 13.76
C ILE A 169 -8.24 -1.06 15.03
N ARG A 170 -9.42 -1.67 15.09
CA ARG A 170 -9.86 -2.47 16.25
C ARG A 170 -9.18 -3.83 16.36
N GLU A 171 -8.98 -4.51 15.21
CA GLU A 171 -8.59 -5.93 15.18
C GLU A 171 -7.09 -6.15 14.90
N TRP A 172 -6.35 -5.11 14.57
CA TRP A 172 -4.92 -5.23 14.21
C TRP A 172 -4.10 -5.72 15.40
N PRO A 173 -3.35 -6.85 15.27
CA PRO A 173 -2.75 -7.53 16.41
C PRO A 173 -1.35 -7.02 16.82
N THR A 174 -0.77 -6.07 16.08
CA THR A 174 0.54 -5.48 16.38
C THR A 174 0.44 -3.97 16.54
N PRO A 175 1.48 -3.25 17.01
CA PRO A 175 1.42 -1.80 17.15
C PRO A 175 1.07 -1.09 15.85
N ILE A 176 0.23 -0.06 15.94
CA ILE A 176 -0.07 0.87 14.84
C ILE A 176 0.52 2.24 15.17
N LEU A 177 1.33 2.76 14.26
CA LEU A 177 1.81 4.14 14.29
C LEU A 177 1.06 4.96 13.25
N PHE A 178 0.30 5.95 13.67
CA PHE A 178 -0.38 6.86 12.77
C PHE A 178 0.50 8.07 12.45
N SER A 179 0.62 8.38 11.16
CA SER A 179 1.10 9.67 10.67
C SER A 179 -0.11 10.44 10.16
N GLY A 180 -0.62 11.35 10.96
CA GLY A 180 -1.85 12.08 10.65
C GLY A 180 -1.67 13.12 9.55
N PHE A 181 -2.79 13.57 8.98
CA PHE A 181 -2.83 14.57 7.91
C PHE A 181 -2.11 15.87 8.29
N GLU A 182 -2.20 16.28 9.55
CA GLU A 182 -1.57 17.51 10.08
C GLU A 182 -0.05 17.47 9.97
N ILE A 183 0.57 16.30 9.98
CA ILE A 183 2.02 16.14 9.82
C ILE A 183 2.40 16.29 8.35
N GLY A 184 1.81 15.49 7.47
CA GLY A 184 2.13 15.47 6.05
C GLY A 184 1.81 16.77 5.33
N SER A 185 0.76 17.48 5.76
CA SER A 185 0.36 18.77 5.19
C SER A 185 1.39 19.89 5.36
N GLN A 186 2.38 19.72 6.25
CA GLN A 186 3.45 20.68 6.48
C GLN A 186 4.75 20.31 5.76
N ILE A 187 4.83 19.15 5.13
CA ILE A 187 6.04 18.66 4.47
C ILE A 187 5.85 18.75 2.96
N PHE A 188 6.50 19.74 2.36
CA PHE A 188 6.42 19.99 0.91
C PHE A 188 7.65 19.43 0.20
N THR A 189 7.40 18.69 -0.89
CA THR A 189 8.43 18.14 -1.77
C THR A 189 8.28 18.69 -3.19
N GLY A 190 9.31 18.55 -4.03
CA GLY A 190 9.22 18.90 -5.45
C GLY A 190 9.47 20.38 -5.79
N LYS A 191 9.91 21.23 -4.86
CA LYS A 191 10.19 22.67 -5.14
C LYS A 191 11.30 22.93 -6.16
N LYS A 192 12.08 21.91 -6.52
CA LYS A 192 13.19 22.00 -7.50
C LYS A 192 12.89 21.29 -8.82
N LEU A 193 11.66 20.82 -9.01
CA LEU A 193 11.20 20.19 -10.24
C LEU A 193 10.49 21.19 -11.14
#